data_8795f944ab500d20548ddb79a17c177f
#
_entry.id   8795f944ab500d20548ddb79a17c177f
#
_cell.length_a   1.000
_cell.length_b   1.000
_cell.length_c   1.000
_cell.angle_alpha   90.00
_cell.angle_beta   90.00
_cell.angle_gamma   90.00
#
_symmetry.space_group_name_H-M   'P 1'
#
loop_
_entity.id
_entity.type
_entity.pdbx_description
1 polymer ?
#
loop_
_entity_poly.entity_id
_entity_poly.type
_entity_poly.pdbx_seq_one_letter_code
_entity_poly.pdbx_strand_id
1 'polypeptide(L)'
;MKNVTLVIMAAGIGSRFGGGIKQLEPVGPNGEIIMDYSIYDALEAGFNKVVFVIRKDLEKDFKEIIGNRIEKVVAVDYAYQELDNIPDQFKDKLEGRTKPWGTGQAILCCKDIVHEPFLVINADDYYGKEAYVEAYNELIKEHDGADISMVGFVLKNTLSKNGTVTRGVCKVDDAHMLKSIEETYEIGGCDDYAVAIKDGKEIRLDLDSPVSMNMWGLQPEFFDILENGFVEFLDSLRKEEIKAEYLLPKIIGQLLEEGRTQVKVLESHDQWFGVTYKEDKGAVVEAIKGFIMKDIYPEKLF
;
A
#
# COMPACT_ATOMS: atom_id res chain seq x y z
N MET A 1 0.31 7.76 24.70
CA MET A 1 -0.10 7.52 23.29
C MET A 1 0.02 6.03 23.04
N LYS A 2 -0.89 5.44 22.28
CA LYS A 2 -0.72 4.06 21.80
C LYS A 2 0.35 4.07 20.70
N ASN A 3 1.19 3.05 20.67
CA ASN A 3 2.16 2.89 19.58
C ASN A 3 1.43 2.38 18.34
N VAL A 4 1.68 2.99 17.20
CA VAL A 4 1.15 2.59 15.90
C VAL A 4 2.25 2.75 14.86
N THR A 5 2.48 1.71 14.07
CA THR A 5 3.54 1.66 13.07
C THR A 5 3.00 1.92 11.66
N LEU A 6 3.72 2.73 10.88
CA LEU A 6 3.54 2.83 9.45
C LEU A 6 4.51 1.86 8.75
N VAL A 7 3.98 0.88 8.02
CA VAL A 7 4.75 -0.07 7.20
C VAL A 7 4.68 0.37 5.74
N ILE A 8 5.83 0.67 5.15
CA ILE A 8 5.94 1.15 3.77
C ILE A 8 6.57 0.06 2.90
N MET A 9 5.82 -0.47 1.95
CA MET A 9 6.28 -1.49 1.02
C MET A 9 7.12 -0.87 -0.09
N ALA A 10 8.44 -0.96 0.02
CA ALA A 10 9.41 -0.35 -0.89
C ALA A 10 10.35 -1.38 -1.59
N ALA A 11 10.14 -2.68 -1.40
CA ALA A 11 11.00 -3.72 -2.01
C ALA A 11 10.89 -3.80 -3.55
N GLY A 12 9.77 -3.31 -4.12
CA GLY A 12 9.56 -3.20 -5.57
C GLY A 12 10.31 -2.05 -6.24
N ILE A 13 10.88 -1.13 -5.47
CA ILE A 13 11.61 0.03 -5.97
C ILE A 13 12.82 -0.43 -6.79
N GLY A 14 12.95 0.09 -8.01
CA GLY A 14 14.07 -0.18 -8.92
C GLY A 14 13.93 -1.42 -9.80
N SER A 15 12.96 -2.31 -9.59
CA SER A 15 12.81 -3.53 -10.38
C SER A 15 12.37 -3.28 -11.82
N ARG A 16 11.70 -2.15 -12.10
CA ARG A 16 11.13 -1.82 -13.42
C ARG A 16 12.03 -0.99 -14.33
N PHE A 17 13.16 -0.45 -13.84
CA PHE A 17 13.90 0.61 -14.55
C PHE A 17 15.43 0.38 -14.66
N GLY A 18 15.92 -0.82 -14.71
CA GLY A 18 17.27 -1.17 -15.19
C GLY A 18 18.43 -0.22 -14.82
N GLY A 19 18.49 0.31 -13.59
CA GLY A 19 19.62 1.14 -13.18
C GLY A 19 19.27 2.39 -12.38
N GLY A 20 18.77 2.24 -11.16
CA GLY A 20 18.58 3.32 -10.21
C GLY A 20 17.20 3.31 -9.56
N ILE A 21 17.12 3.91 -8.36
CA ILE A 21 15.89 3.98 -7.57
C ILE A 21 15.04 5.17 -8.08
N LYS A 22 14.50 5.06 -9.31
CA LYS A 22 13.76 6.18 -9.97
C LYS A 22 12.41 6.53 -9.33
N GLN A 23 11.85 5.65 -8.50
CA GLN A 23 10.63 5.92 -7.73
C GLN A 23 10.86 6.87 -6.56
N LEU A 24 12.12 7.21 -6.29
CA LEU A 24 12.54 8.19 -5.30
C LEU A 24 12.88 9.55 -5.94
N GLU A 25 12.25 9.89 -7.06
CA GLU A 25 12.44 11.20 -7.67
C GLU A 25 11.74 12.30 -6.85
N PRO A 26 12.41 13.45 -6.64
CA PRO A 26 11.83 14.57 -5.93
C PRO A 26 10.54 15.09 -6.57
N VAL A 27 9.55 15.35 -5.73
CA VAL A 27 8.26 15.97 -6.07
C VAL A 27 8.02 17.28 -5.30
N GLY A 28 8.70 17.47 -4.19
CA GLY A 28 8.66 18.67 -3.37
C GLY A 28 9.80 19.66 -3.66
N PRO A 29 9.69 20.92 -3.18
CA PRO A 29 10.62 22.01 -3.49
C PRO A 29 12.00 21.83 -2.86
N ASN A 30 12.13 21.09 -1.76
CA ASN A 30 13.41 20.87 -1.07
C ASN A 30 13.96 19.45 -1.29
N GLY A 31 13.48 18.76 -2.33
CA GLY A 31 13.91 17.40 -2.67
C GLY A 31 13.11 16.31 -1.98
N GLU A 32 11.96 16.65 -1.39
CA GLU A 32 11.05 15.67 -0.82
C GLU A 32 10.50 14.74 -1.91
N ILE A 33 10.43 13.46 -1.60
CA ILE A 33 9.80 12.42 -2.42
C ILE A 33 8.39 12.10 -1.90
N ILE A 34 7.61 11.32 -2.64
CA ILE A 34 6.22 10.96 -2.22
C ILE A 34 6.19 10.35 -0.81
N MET A 35 7.12 9.44 -0.48
CA MET A 35 7.18 8.84 0.86
C MET A 35 7.37 9.86 1.98
N ASP A 36 8.03 11.00 1.75
CA ASP A 36 8.17 12.04 2.77
C ASP A 36 6.82 12.62 3.17
N TYR A 37 5.93 12.85 2.20
CA TYR A 37 4.56 13.32 2.45
C TYR A 37 3.74 12.26 3.18
N SER A 38 3.84 11.01 2.77
CA SER A 38 3.18 9.88 3.45
C SER A 38 3.63 9.77 4.91
N ILE A 39 4.93 9.89 5.18
CA ILE A 39 5.47 9.85 6.55
C ILE A 39 5.04 11.09 7.34
N TYR A 40 5.11 12.27 6.73
CA TYR A 40 4.68 13.51 7.37
C TYR A 40 3.21 13.43 7.80
N ASP A 41 2.31 13.02 6.92
CA ASP A 41 0.88 12.87 7.21
C ASP A 41 0.62 11.83 8.30
N ALA A 42 1.34 10.71 8.27
CA ALA A 42 1.24 9.68 9.29
C ALA A 42 1.69 10.20 10.67
N LEU A 43 2.80 10.95 10.74
CA LEU A 43 3.28 11.54 11.99
C LEU A 43 2.31 12.58 12.55
N GLU A 44 1.75 13.43 11.70
CA GLU A 44 0.70 14.39 12.08
C GLU A 44 -0.55 13.68 12.60
N ALA A 45 -0.92 12.53 12.04
CA ALA A 45 -2.03 11.71 12.50
C ALA A 45 -1.77 11.00 13.84
N GLY A 46 -0.50 10.82 14.24
CA GLY A 46 -0.11 10.23 15.52
C GLY A 46 0.69 8.92 15.43
N PHE A 47 1.03 8.44 14.24
CA PHE A 47 1.97 7.32 14.08
C PHE A 47 3.33 7.70 14.66
N ASN A 48 4.03 6.75 15.28
CA ASN A 48 5.27 7.03 16.00
C ASN A 48 6.42 6.07 15.70
N LYS A 49 6.25 5.22 14.70
CA LYS A 49 7.28 4.33 14.15
C LYS A 49 7.05 4.13 12.65
N VAL A 50 8.13 4.02 11.89
CA VAL A 50 8.11 3.67 10.47
C VAL A 50 8.92 2.40 10.25
N VAL A 51 8.39 1.47 9.48
CA VAL A 51 9.11 0.27 9.03
C VAL A 51 9.14 0.27 7.51
N PHE A 52 10.34 0.29 6.94
CA PHE A 52 10.53 0.16 5.51
C PHE A 52 10.76 -1.30 5.13
N VAL A 53 9.91 -1.83 4.26
CA VAL A 53 10.15 -3.14 3.64
C VAL A 53 10.93 -2.93 2.35
N ILE A 54 12.19 -3.30 2.35
CA ILE A 54 13.14 -3.11 1.24
C ILE A 54 13.83 -4.41 0.86
N ARG A 55 14.60 -4.41 -0.23
CA ARG A 55 15.57 -5.46 -0.51
C ARG A 55 16.91 -5.12 0.14
N LYS A 56 17.62 -6.14 0.58
CA LYS A 56 18.92 -5.97 1.26
C LYS A 56 19.97 -5.28 0.38
N ASP A 57 19.98 -5.59 -0.90
CA ASP A 57 20.90 -4.99 -1.87
C ASP A 57 20.68 -3.49 -2.09
N LEU A 58 19.49 -2.96 -1.76
CA LEU A 58 19.14 -1.54 -1.88
C LEU A 58 19.32 -0.75 -0.57
N GLU A 59 19.64 -1.40 0.54
CA GLU A 59 19.65 -0.77 1.87
C GLU A 59 20.50 0.51 1.93
N LYS A 60 21.73 0.44 1.39
CA LYS A 60 22.65 1.58 1.41
C LYS A 60 22.07 2.80 0.67
N ASP A 61 21.67 2.58 -0.58
CA ASP A 61 21.17 3.66 -1.43
C ASP A 61 19.84 4.21 -0.88
N PHE A 62 18.98 3.33 -0.36
CA PHE A 62 17.72 3.72 0.27
C PHE A 62 17.95 4.59 1.52
N LYS A 63 18.89 4.20 2.39
CA LYS A 63 19.25 4.99 3.56
C LYS A 63 19.83 6.36 3.19
N GLU A 64 20.68 6.43 2.17
CA GLU A 64 21.25 7.70 1.69
C GLU A 64 20.18 8.66 1.15
N ILE A 65 19.15 8.13 0.48
CA ILE A 65 18.11 8.95 -0.16
C ILE A 65 17.04 9.39 0.86
N ILE A 66 16.56 8.49 1.71
CA ILE A 66 15.45 8.78 2.63
C ILE A 66 15.72 8.31 4.06
N GLY A 67 16.23 7.10 4.29
CA GLY A 67 16.33 6.50 5.61
C GLY A 67 17.02 7.38 6.63
N ASN A 68 18.24 7.84 6.35
CA ASN A 68 19.04 8.70 7.24
C ASN A 68 18.35 10.02 7.61
N ARG A 69 17.44 10.51 6.78
CA ARG A 69 16.66 11.72 7.03
C ARG A 69 15.52 11.42 8.00
N ILE A 70 14.78 10.34 7.75
CA ILE A 70 13.61 9.95 8.55
C ILE A 70 14.01 9.44 9.93
N GLU A 71 15.15 8.74 10.06
CA GLU A 71 15.70 8.28 11.35
C GLU A 71 15.98 9.42 12.35
N LYS A 72 16.08 10.67 11.87
CA LYS A 72 16.24 11.85 12.74
C LYS A 72 14.91 12.40 13.27
N VAL A 73 13.80 11.96 12.70
CA VAL A 73 12.46 12.49 12.94
C VAL A 73 11.62 11.51 13.76
N VAL A 74 11.75 10.22 13.48
CA VAL A 74 10.93 9.16 14.08
C VAL A 74 11.73 7.87 14.21
N ALA A 75 11.27 6.94 15.07
CA ALA A 75 11.83 5.60 15.16
C ALA A 75 11.65 4.86 13.81
N VAL A 76 12.74 4.29 13.29
CA VAL A 76 12.75 3.58 11.99
C VAL A 76 13.37 2.20 12.15
N ASP A 77 12.70 1.19 11.58
CA ASP A 77 13.24 -0.15 11.39
C ASP A 77 13.18 -0.55 9.91
N TYR A 78 13.93 -1.59 9.54
CA TYR A 78 13.99 -2.12 8.18
C TYR A 78 13.67 -3.61 8.17
N ALA A 79 12.69 -4.00 7.38
CA ALA A 79 12.39 -5.39 7.05
C ALA A 79 12.94 -5.70 5.64
N TYR A 80 13.45 -6.91 5.46
CA TYR A 80 14.07 -7.29 4.19
C TYR A 80 13.23 -8.35 3.48
N GLN A 81 12.70 -8.00 2.32
CA GLN A 81 12.01 -8.94 1.45
C GLN A 81 13.00 -9.57 0.47
N GLU A 82 13.39 -10.82 0.75
CA GLU A 82 14.29 -11.59 -0.10
C GLU A 82 13.60 -12.84 -0.68
N LEU A 83 14.08 -13.33 -1.82
CA LEU A 83 13.52 -14.52 -2.47
C LEU A 83 13.72 -15.78 -1.64
N ASP A 84 14.85 -15.90 -0.96
CA ASP A 84 15.23 -17.05 -0.14
C ASP A 84 14.69 -16.99 1.30
N ASN A 85 13.96 -15.93 1.65
CA ASN A 85 13.25 -15.81 2.92
C ASN A 85 11.96 -16.64 2.90
N ILE A 86 12.12 -17.95 2.80
CA ILE A 86 11.08 -18.97 2.80
C ILE A 86 11.53 -20.15 3.67
N PRO A 87 10.58 -20.95 4.21
CA PRO A 87 10.94 -22.14 4.98
C PRO A 87 11.81 -23.13 4.18
N ASP A 88 12.77 -23.76 4.84
CA ASP A 88 13.79 -24.62 4.20
C ASP A 88 13.19 -25.74 3.33
N GLN A 89 12.04 -26.26 3.72
CA GLN A 89 11.30 -27.31 2.99
C GLN A 89 10.78 -26.90 1.62
N PHE A 90 10.75 -25.58 1.32
CA PHE A 90 10.26 -25.04 0.04
C PHE A 90 11.37 -24.42 -0.82
N LYS A 91 12.64 -24.63 -0.48
CA LYS A 91 13.77 -24.05 -1.23
C LYS A 91 13.85 -24.51 -2.69
N ASP A 92 13.24 -25.65 -3.03
CA ASP A 92 13.07 -26.09 -4.40
C ASP A 92 12.19 -25.15 -5.26
N LYS A 93 11.29 -24.39 -4.63
CA LYS A 93 10.44 -23.37 -5.29
C LYS A 93 11.22 -22.14 -5.78
N LEU A 94 12.49 -22.00 -5.40
CA LEU A 94 13.38 -20.93 -5.87
C LEU A 94 13.93 -21.17 -7.28
N GLU A 95 13.88 -22.42 -7.77
CA GLU A 95 14.44 -22.77 -9.08
C GLU A 95 13.74 -21.97 -10.21
N GLY A 96 14.50 -21.14 -10.92
CA GLY A 96 14.02 -20.30 -12.03
C GLY A 96 13.20 -19.08 -11.61
N ARG A 97 12.98 -18.86 -10.31
CA ARG A 97 12.22 -17.73 -9.80
C ARG A 97 13.08 -16.48 -9.68
N THR A 98 12.60 -15.37 -10.24
CA THR A 98 13.21 -14.03 -10.10
C THR A 98 12.23 -13.01 -9.52
N LYS A 99 10.93 -13.35 -9.50
CA LYS A 99 9.86 -12.46 -9.04
C LYS A 99 9.70 -12.56 -7.52
N PRO A 100 9.62 -11.44 -6.77
CA PRO A 100 9.30 -11.45 -5.34
C PRO A 100 8.00 -12.21 -5.05
N TRP A 101 7.85 -12.67 -3.80
CA TRP A 101 6.71 -13.49 -3.40
C TRP A 101 5.38 -12.71 -3.26
N GLY A 102 5.41 -11.38 -3.37
CA GLY A 102 4.22 -10.54 -3.31
C GLY A 102 4.08 -9.77 -2.00
N THR A 103 3.00 -8.98 -1.91
CA THR A 103 2.78 -8.03 -0.81
C THR A 103 2.49 -8.71 0.52
N GLY A 104 1.85 -9.89 0.53
CA GLY A 104 1.63 -10.65 1.76
C GLY A 104 2.94 -11.10 2.41
N GLN A 105 3.90 -11.61 1.61
CA GLN A 105 5.22 -11.97 2.13
C GLN A 105 6.05 -10.75 2.52
N ALA A 106 5.92 -9.62 1.80
CA ALA A 106 6.57 -8.37 2.17
C ALA A 106 6.18 -7.94 3.60
N ILE A 107 4.88 -8.00 3.92
CA ILE A 107 4.37 -7.67 5.26
C ILE A 107 4.83 -8.71 6.28
N LEU A 108 4.81 -10.00 5.94
CA LEU A 108 5.27 -11.07 6.82
C LEU A 108 6.73 -10.87 7.27
N CYS A 109 7.58 -10.24 6.46
CA CYS A 109 8.95 -9.89 6.84
C CYS A 109 9.03 -8.91 8.03
N CYS A 110 7.92 -8.28 8.41
CA CYS A 110 7.85 -7.36 9.55
C CYS A 110 7.51 -8.06 10.88
N LYS A 111 7.18 -9.38 10.89
CA LYS A 111 6.65 -10.10 12.05
C LYS A 111 7.48 -9.93 13.32
N ASP A 112 8.80 -9.98 13.21
CA ASP A 112 9.71 -9.93 14.37
C ASP A 112 10.03 -8.50 14.85
N ILE A 113 9.54 -7.46 14.15
CA ILE A 113 9.86 -6.05 14.43
C ILE A 113 8.63 -5.16 14.63
N VAL A 114 7.44 -5.64 14.29
CA VAL A 114 6.17 -4.92 14.48
C VAL A 114 5.29 -5.74 15.43
N HIS A 115 5.04 -5.19 16.62
CA HIS A 115 4.27 -5.83 17.67
C HIS A 115 3.07 -4.98 18.12
N GLU A 116 2.86 -3.84 17.49
CA GLU A 116 1.77 -2.89 17.67
C GLU A 116 0.86 -2.86 16.44
N PRO A 117 -0.37 -2.27 16.55
CA PRO A 117 -1.21 -2.02 15.37
C PRO A 117 -0.45 -1.25 14.30
N PHE A 118 -0.69 -1.56 13.03
CA PHE A 118 0.09 -0.98 11.95
C PHE A 118 -0.73 -0.72 10.69
N LEU A 119 -0.32 0.30 9.95
CA LEU A 119 -0.86 0.66 8.65
C LEU A 119 0.12 0.28 7.55
N VAL A 120 -0.35 -0.41 6.52
CA VAL A 120 0.44 -0.78 5.35
C VAL A 120 0.11 0.14 4.19
N ILE A 121 1.15 0.66 3.51
CA ILE A 121 1.01 1.49 2.30
C ILE A 121 2.05 1.11 1.24
N ASN A 122 1.81 1.55 0.01
CA ASN A 122 2.80 1.51 -1.06
C ASN A 122 3.76 2.72 -0.95
N ALA A 123 5.00 2.53 -1.37
CA ALA A 123 6.03 3.56 -1.32
C ALA A 123 5.91 4.66 -2.39
N ASP A 124 5.18 4.36 -3.47
CA ASP A 124 5.05 5.20 -4.67
C ASP A 124 3.67 5.89 -4.78
N ASP A 125 2.85 5.78 -3.74
CA ASP A 125 1.51 6.34 -3.69
C ASP A 125 1.42 7.51 -2.69
N TYR A 126 0.71 8.57 -3.09
CA TYR A 126 0.27 9.67 -2.22
C TYR A 126 -1.17 9.42 -1.82
N TYR A 127 -1.46 9.44 -0.51
CA TYR A 127 -2.77 9.09 0.05
C TYR A 127 -3.55 10.26 0.62
N GLY A 128 -2.86 11.37 1.00
CA GLY A 128 -3.48 12.53 1.63
C GLY A 128 -3.66 12.39 3.14
N LYS A 129 -3.93 13.52 3.81
CA LYS A 129 -3.95 13.62 5.28
C LYS A 129 -5.13 12.90 5.93
N GLU A 130 -6.33 13.03 5.35
CA GLU A 130 -7.56 12.44 5.89
C GLU A 130 -7.41 10.91 6.02
N ALA A 131 -6.83 10.26 5.00
CA ALA A 131 -6.61 8.83 4.99
C ALA A 131 -5.79 8.33 6.20
N TYR A 132 -4.73 9.04 6.59
CA TYR A 132 -3.92 8.68 7.76
C TYR A 132 -4.63 8.95 9.09
N VAL A 133 -5.40 10.03 9.18
CA VAL A 133 -6.18 10.35 10.38
C VAL A 133 -7.24 9.30 10.63
N GLU A 134 -8.00 8.91 9.59
CA GLU A 134 -9.02 7.87 9.70
C GLU A 134 -8.42 6.51 10.06
N ALA A 135 -7.29 6.13 9.41
CA ALA A 135 -6.58 4.90 9.72
C ALA A 135 -6.05 4.88 11.17
N TYR A 136 -5.43 5.96 11.63
CA TYR A 136 -4.93 6.06 13.00
C TYR A 136 -6.05 5.95 14.02
N ASN A 137 -7.13 6.71 13.83
CA ASN A 137 -8.30 6.69 14.72
C ASN A 137 -8.94 5.31 14.83
N GLU A 138 -8.91 4.52 13.77
CA GLU A 138 -9.38 3.14 13.81
C GLU A 138 -8.40 2.24 14.56
N LEU A 139 -7.10 2.27 14.18
CA LEU A 139 -6.06 1.40 14.74
C LEU A 139 -5.86 1.54 16.25
N ILE A 140 -6.12 2.71 16.82
CA ILE A 140 -5.99 2.94 18.26
C ILE A 140 -7.20 2.46 19.08
N LYS A 141 -8.29 1.98 18.46
CA LYS A 141 -9.42 1.41 19.18
C LYS A 141 -9.03 0.08 19.83
N GLU A 142 -9.93 -0.44 20.66
CA GLU A 142 -9.82 -1.82 21.12
C GLU A 142 -10.31 -2.74 20.00
N HIS A 143 -9.53 -3.75 19.70
CA HIS A 143 -9.81 -4.74 18.67
C HIS A 143 -9.92 -6.12 19.28
N ASP A 144 -10.70 -7.00 18.64
CA ASP A 144 -10.81 -8.40 19.00
C ASP A 144 -10.15 -9.24 17.87
N GLY A 145 -9.00 -9.83 18.21
CA GLY A 145 -8.23 -10.64 17.26
C GLY A 145 -7.65 -9.84 16.09
N ALA A 146 -7.69 -10.43 14.90
CA ALA A 146 -7.09 -9.89 13.69
C ALA A 146 -8.07 -9.02 12.88
N ASP A 147 -8.72 -8.05 13.55
CA ASP A 147 -9.59 -7.08 12.87
C ASP A 147 -8.81 -6.32 11.79
N ILE A 148 -9.46 -6.10 10.66
CA ILE A 148 -8.87 -5.44 9.49
C ILE A 148 -9.65 -4.16 9.19
N SER A 149 -8.93 -3.09 8.89
CA SER A 149 -9.50 -1.91 8.27
C SER A 149 -8.84 -1.62 6.92
N MET A 150 -9.55 -0.94 6.05
CA MET A 150 -9.06 -0.49 4.75
C MET A 150 -9.49 0.94 4.52
N VAL A 151 -8.58 1.80 4.07
CA VAL A 151 -9.00 3.12 3.59
C VAL A 151 -9.55 2.98 2.18
N GLY A 152 -10.82 3.29 2.03
CA GLY A 152 -11.54 3.35 0.75
C GLY A 152 -11.52 4.76 0.19
N PHE A 153 -10.97 4.91 -1.00
CA PHE A 153 -10.95 6.19 -1.72
C PHE A 153 -12.14 6.29 -2.65
N VAL A 154 -12.64 7.50 -2.87
CA VAL A 154 -13.70 7.74 -3.84
C VAL A 154 -13.12 7.59 -5.26
N LEU A 155 -13.73 6.77 -6.11
CA LEU A 155 -13.22 6.42 -7.44
C LEU A 155 -12.79 7.65 -8.26
N LYS A 156 -13.63 8.70 -8.32
CA LYS A 156 -13.33 9.94 -9.07
C LYS A 156 -12.03 10.62 -8.66
N ASN A 157 -11.62 10.46 -7.38
CA ASN A 157 -10.40 11.05 -6.84
C ASN A 157 -9.16 10.21 -7.15
N THR A 158 -9.30 9.08 -7.83
CA THR A 158 -8.23 8.16 -8.20
C THR A 158 -8.06 7.95 -9.70
N LEU A 159 -8.88 8.63 -10.51
CA LEU A 159 -8.83 8.51 -11.97
C LEU A 159 -7.67 9.32 -12.56
N SER A 160 -7.12 8.85 -13.68
CA SER A 160 -6.10 9.55 -14.45
C SER A 160 -6.73 10.38 -15.57
N LYS A 161 -6.19 11.57 -15.81
CA LYS A 161 -6.52 12.37 -17.00
C LYS A 161 -5.80 11.90 -18.27
N ASN A 162 -4.80 11.03 -18.11
CA ASN A 162 -3.88 10.63 -19.20
C ASN A 162 -4.15 9.23 -19.71
N GLY A 163 -5.19 8.53 -19.21
CA GLY A 163 -5.51 7.17 -19.61
C GLY A 163 -6.40 6.42 -18.64
N THR A 164 -6.52 5.13 -18.84
CA THR A 164 -7.29 4.25 -17.98
C THR A 164 -6.48 3.77 -16.77
N VAL A 165 -7.18 3.40 -15.71
CA VAL A 165 -6.58 2.91 -14.46
C VAL A 165 -7.15 1.54 -14.08
N THR A 166 -6.44 0.80 -13.23
CA THR A 166 -6.95 -0.43 -12.60
C THR A 166 -7.19 -0.17 -11.11
N ARG A 167 -8.35 -0.55 -10.59
CA ARG A 167 -8.74 -0.34 -9.19
C ARG A 167 -9.45 -1.55 -8.60
N GLY A 168 -9.24 -1.80 -7.33
CA GLY A 168 -10.08 -2.72 -6.56
C GLY A 168 -11.40 -2.05 -6.18
N VAL A 169 -12.44 -2.20 -7.01
CA VAL A 169 -13.75 -1.62 -6.73
C VAL A 169 -14.42 -2.40 -5.59
N CYS A 170 -14.82 -1.68 -4.55
CA CYS A 170 -15.34 -2.25 -3.32
C CYS A 170 -16.87 -2.22 -3.29
N LYS A 171 -17.47 -3.30 -2.77
CA LYS A 171 -18.88 -3.30 -2.32
C LYS A 171 -18.89 -3.22 -0.80
N VAL A 172 -19.59 -2.26 -0.28
CA VAL A 172 -19.66 -1.94 1.16
C VAL A 172 -21.13 -1.93 1.58
N ASP A 173 -21.43 -2.43 2.78
CA ASP A 173 -22.79 -2.32 3.34
C ASP A 173 -23.01 -1.01 4.10
N ASP A 174 -24.24 -0.81 4.60
CA ASP A 174 -24.64 0.39 5.34
C ASP A 174 -23.87 0.59 6.67
N ALA A 175 -23.19 -0.45 7.17
CA ALA A 175 -22.34 -0.40 8.34
C ALA A 175 -20.86 -0.14 7.99
N HIS A 176 -20.57 0.22 6.74
CA HIS A 176 -19.22 0.39 6.18
C HIS A 176 -18.36 -0.88 6.23
N MET A 177 -18.99 -2.06 6.20
CA MET A 177 -18.26 -3.33 6.17
C MET A 177 -18.09 -3.81 4.72
N LEU A 178 -16.86 -4.16 4.36
CA LEU A 178 -16.51 -4.66 3.05
C LEU A 178 -17.21 -6.00 2.77
N LYS A 179 -17.88 -6.10 1.63
CA LYS A 179 -18.52 -7.33 1.16
C LYS A 179 -17.72 -8.02 0.06
N SER A 180 -17.11 -7.24 -0.81
CA SER A 180 -16.23 -7.75 -1.85
C SER A 180 -15.33 -6.67 -2.41
N ILE A 181 -14.16 -7.09 -2.93
CA ILE A 181 -13.28 -6.26 -3.76
C ILE A 181 -13.20 -6.93 -5.13
N GLU A 182 -13.45 -6.18 -6.17
CA GLU A 182 -13.30 -6.65 -7.53
C GLU A 182 -12.24 -5.84 -8.25
N GLU A 183 -11.15 -6.50 -8.67
CA GLU A 183 -10.12 -5.86 -9.47
C GLU A 183 -10.69 -5.55 -10.86
N THR A 184 -10.84 -4.26 -11.14
CA THR A 184 -11.48 -3.75 -12.35
C THR A 184 -10.44 -3.00 -13.18
N TYR A 185 -10.31 -3.41 -14.42
CA TYR A 185 -9.29 -2.94 -15.36
C TYR A 185 -9.85 -1.89 -16.32
N GLU A 186 -8.95 -1.10 -16.90
CA GLU A 186 -9.26 -0.14 -17.96
C GLU A 186 -10.38 0.85 -17.59
N ILE A 187 -10.39 1.33 -16.35
CA ILE A 187 -11.36 2.31 -15.88
C ILE A 187 -11.00 3.69 -16.44
N GLY A 188 -11.89 4.24 -17.24
CA GLY A 188 -11.82 5.62 -17.77
C GLY A 188 -12.91 6.50 -17.21
N GLY A 189 -12.58 7.77 -16.88
CA GLY A 189 -13.56 8.75 -16.43
C GLY A 189 -14.39 9.31 -17.59
N CYS A 190 -15.69 9.47 -17.35
CA CYS A 190 -16.63 10.29 -18.13
C CYS A 190 -17.16 11.43 -17.25
N ASP A 191 -17.97 12.33 -17.77
CA ASP A 191 -18.44 13.50 -17.01
C ASP A 191 -19.20 13.10 -15.74
N ASP A 192 -20.15 12.17 -15.84
CA ASP A 192 -21.03 11.78 -14.74
C ASP A 192 -20.87 10.33 -14.27
N TYR A 193 -19.97 9.56 -14.86
CA TYR A 193 -19.71 8.16 -14.51
C TYR A 193 -18.32 7.73 -14.96
N ALA A 194 -17.87 6.57 -14.52
CA ALA A 194 -16.69 5.92 -15.10
C ALA A 194 -17.09 4.68 -15.90
N VAL A 195 -16.26 4.31 -16.86
CA VAL A 195 -16.44 3.15 -17.72
C VAL A 195 -15.27 2.19 -17.54
N ALA A 196 -15.57 0.91 -17.48
CA ALA A 196 -14.56 -0.14 -17.48
C ALA A 196 -14.96 -1.26 -18.45
N ILE A 197 -13.98 -2.08 -18.84
CA ILE A 197 -14.24 -3.25 -19.69
C ILE A 197 -14.18 -4.52 -18.82
N LYS A 198 -15.29 -5.25 -18.77
CA LYS A 198 -15.39 -6.54 -18.08
C LYS A 198 -15.94 -7.59 -19.03
N ASP A 199 -15.23 -8.70 -19.22
CA ASP A 199 -15.60 -9.80 -20.13
C ASP A 199 -15.93 -9.30 -21.56
N GLY A 200 -15.18 -8.29 -22.02
CA GLY A 200 -15.37 -7.68 -23.34
C GLY A 200 -16.62 -6.81 -23.46
N LYS A 201 -17.27 -6.46 -22.35
CA LYS A 201 -18.42 -5.56 -22.30
C LYS A 201 -18.10 -4.34 -21.48
N GLU A 202 -18.64 -3.21 -21.96
CA GLU A 202 -18.60 -1.97 -21.22
C GLU A 202 -19.53 -2.05 -20.01
N ILE A 203 -19.01 -1.71 -18.83
CA ILE A 203 -19.77 -1.54 -17.60
C ILE A 203 -19.62 -0.10 -17.09
N ARG A 204 -20.70 0.42 -16.49
CA ARG A 204 -20.68 1.73 -15.85
C ARG A 204 -20.39 1.57 -14.36
N LEU A 205 -19.55 2.46 -13.85
CA LEU A 205 -19.21 2.57 -12.44
C LEU A 205 -19.64 3.94 -11.93
N ASP A 206 -20.17 3.95 -10.73
CA ASP A 206 -20.47 5.20 -10.02
C ASP A 206 -19.13 5.86 -9.62
N LEU A 207 -19.00 7.16 -9.88
CA LEU A 207 -17.83 7.95 -9.53
C LEU A 207 -17.59 8.04 -8.02
N ASP A 208 -18.66 7.86 -7.22
CA ASP A 208 -18.58 7.84 -5.76
C ASP A 208 -18.35 6.44 -5.18
N SER A 209 -18.16 5.42 -6.02
CA SER A 209 -17.81 4.06 -5.56
C SER A 209 -16.51 4.06 -4.75
N PRO A 210 -16.48 3.36 -3.61
CA PRO A 210 -15.25 3.17 -2.85
C PRO A 210 -14.30 2.22 -3.61
N VAL A 211 -13.01 2.58 -3.65
CA VAL A 211 -11.97 1.76 -4.25
C VAL A 211 -10.79 1.56 -3.29
N SER A 212 -10.20 0.39 -3.34
CA SER A 212 -8.98 0.08 -2.61
C SER A 212 -7.76 0.60 -3.35
N MET A 213 -6.92 1.33 -2.61
CA MET A 213 -5.60 1.79 -3.05
C MET A 213 -4.47 1.13 -2.25
N ASN A 214 -4.74 -0.07 -1.71
CA ASN A 214 -3.78 -0.88 -0.96
C ASN A 214 -3.31 -0.25 0.36
N MET A 215 -4.19 0.51 1.02
CA MET A 215 -3.95 1.11 2.33
C MET A 215 -4.73 0.33 3.39
N TRP A 216 -4.02 -0.50 4.20
CA TRP A 216 -4.61 -1.48 5.09
C TRP A 216 -4.16 -1.28 6.53
N GLY A 217 -5.11 -1.15 7.45
CA GLY A 217 -4.89 -1.18 8.89
C GLY A 217 -5.02 -2.60 9.42
N LEU A 218 -3.99 -3.07 10.10
CA LEU A 218 -3.84 -4.46 10.55
C LEU A 218 -3.42 -4.53 12.02
N GLN A 219 -3.79 -5.63 12.68
CA GLN A 219 -3.36 -5.96 14.04
C GLN A 219 -2.20 -6.96 14.01
N PRO A 220 -1.34 -7.02 15.03
CA PRO A 220 -0.20 -7.96 15.08
C PRO A 220 -0.60 -9.43 14.89
N GLU A 221 -1.80 -9.81 15.32
CA GLU A 221 -2.34 -11.16 15.17
C GLU A 221 -2.48 -11.58 13.70
N PHE A 222 -2.52 -10.62 12.78
CA PHE A 222 -2.58 -10.89 11.35
C PHE A 222 -1.29 -11.55 10.81
N PHE A 223 -0.16 -11.38 11.50
CA PHE A 223 1.08 -12.06 11.10
C PHE A 223 0.98 -13.58 11.16
N ASP A 224 0.24 -14.14 12.11
CA ASP A 224 0.06 -15.59 12.19
C ASP A 224 -0.81 -16.10 11.02
N ILE A 225 -1.79 -15.32 10.60
CA ILE A 225 -2.58 -15.61 9.39
C ILE A 225 -1.69 -15.57 8.15
N LEU A 226 -0.83 -14.54 8.02
CA LEU A 226 0.10 -14.42 6.89
C LEU A 226 1.10 -15.58 6.85
N GLU A 227 1.67 -15.97 7.99
CA GLU A 227 2.67 -17.04 8.06
C GLU A 227 2.07 -18.39 7.66
N ASN A 228 0.93 -18.76 8.26
CA ASN A 228 0.26 -20.02 7.93
C ASN A 228 -0.20 -20.04 6.47
N GLY A 229 -0.84 -18.96 5.99
CA GLY A 229 -1.28 -18.87 4.61
C GLY A 229 -0.13 -18.84 3.60
N PHE A 230 1.05 -18.32 3.97
CA PHE A 230 2.22 -18.37 3.10
C PHE A 230 2.77 -19.79 2.94
N VAL A 231 2.77 -20.58 4.01
CA VAL A 231 3.13 -22.01 3.95
C VAL A 231 2.16 -22.76 3.03
N GLU A 232 0.85 -22.57 3.21
CA GLU A 232 -0.18 -23.18 2.34
C GLU A 232 -0.04 -22.74 0.89
N PHE A 233 0.25 -21.47 0.63
CA PHE A 233 0.50 -20.93 -0.70
C PHE A 233 1.72 -21.62 -1.34
N LEU A 234 2.84 -21.73 -0.63
CA LEU A 234 4.05 -22.38 -1.13
C LEU A 234 3.80 -23.87 -1.42
N ASP A 235 3.05 -24.57 -0.58
CA ASP A 235 2.72 -25.98 -0.75
C ASP A 235 1.85 -26.21 -1.99
N SER A 236 0.91 -25.30 -2.26
CA SER A 236 -0.01 -25.36 -3.40
C SER A 236 0.67 -25.09 -4.75
N LEU A 237 1.85 -24.49 -4.79
CA LEU A 237 2.51 -24.08 -6.03
C LEU A 237 3.00 -25.28 -6.84
N ARG A 238 2.65 -25.30 -8.11
CA ARG A 238 3.25 -26.19 -9.10
C ARG A 238 4.62 -25.67 -9.55
N LYS A 239 5.46 -26.55 -10.06
CA LYS A 239 6.84 -26.22 -10.46
C LYS A 239 6.93 -25.12 -11.52
N GLU A 240 5.92 -25.02 -12.38
CA GLU A 240 5.86 -24.03 -13.47
C GLU A 240 5.38 -22.65 -13.02
N GLU A 241 4.83 -22.53 -11.82
CA GLU A 241 4.23 -21.26 -11.33
C GLU A 241 5.27 -20.31 -10.70
N ILE A 242 6.41 -20.15 -11.36
CA ILE A 242 7.55 -19.33 -10.92
C ILE A 242 7.24 -17.82 -10.80
N LYS A 243 6.05 -17.37 -11.23
CA LYS A 243 5.59 -15.97 -11.16
C LYS A 243 4.41 -15.77 -10.21
N ALA A 244 3.91 -16.82 -9.56
CA ALA A 244 2.79 -16.69 -8.62
C ALA A 244 3.17 -15.78 -7.45
N GLU A 245 2.22 -15.01 -6.95
CA GLU A 245 2.43 -14.04 -5.86
C GLU A 245 1.40 -14.24 -4.75
N TYR A 246 1.88 -14.19 -3.52
CA TYR A 246 1.10 -14.15 -2.29
C TYR A 246 0.68 -12.71 -2.01
N LEU A 247 -0.46 -12.29 -2.54
CA LEU A 247 -0.91 -10.90 -2.56
C LEU A 247 -1.87 -10.59 -1.42
N LEU A 248 -1.60 -9.56 -0.63
CA LEU A 248 -2.42 -9.14 0.52
C LEU A 248 -3.91 -8.97 0.16
N PRO A 249 -4.31 -8.28 -0.92
CA PRO A 249 -5.73 -8.14 -1.24
C PRO A 249 -6.43 -9.48 -1.53
N LYS A 250 -5.71 -10.45 -2.12
CA LYS A 250 -6.26 -11.79 -2.37
C LYS A 250 -6.44 -12.59 -1.09
N ILE A 251 -5.47 -12.49 -0.17
CA ILE A 251 -5.53 -13.12 1.14
C ILE A 251 -6.74 -12.60 1.92
N ILE A 252 -6.89 -11.28 2.00
CA ILE A 252 -8.01 -10.65 2.70
C ILE A 252 -9.34 -11.01 2.02
N GLY A 253 -9.40 -10.99 0.69
CA GLY A 253 -10.59 -11.39 -0.07
C GLY A 253 -11.02 -12.83 0.23
N GLN A 254 -10.07 -13.76 0.26
CA GLN A 254 -10.34 -15.17 0.61
C GLN A 254 -10.84 -15.31 2.06
N LEU A 255 -10.19 -14.65 3.02
CA LEU A 255 -10.63 -14.67 4.43
C LEU A 255 -12.04 -14.10 4.60
N LEU A 256 -12.38 -13.08 3.82
CA LEU A 256 -13.71 -12.46 3.81
C LEU A 256 -14.76 -13.43 3.25
N GLU A 257 -14.47 -14.11 2.13
CA GLU A 257 -15.35 -15.10 1.51
C GLU A 257 -15.58 -16.33 2.43
N GLU A 258 -14.54 -16.73 3.16
CA GLU A 258 -14.60 -17.82 4.15
C GLU A 258 -15.29 -17.41 5.47
N GLY A 259 -15.64 -16.13 5.64
CA GLY A 259 -16.23 -15.59 6.88
C GLY A 259 -15.27 -15.61 8.07
N ARG A 260 -13.97 -15.63 7.84
CA ARG A 260 -12.91 -15.70 8.87
C ARG A 260 -12.43 -14.33 9.33
N THR A 261 -12.81 -13.28 8.62
CA THR A 261 -12.51 -11.89 8.98
C THR A 261 -13.64 -10.96 8.59
N GLN A 262 -13.61 -9.78 9.17
CA GLN A 262 -14.40 -8.63 8.74
C GLN A 262 -13.46 -7.50 8.42
N VAL A 263 -13.81 -6.69 7.43
CA VAL A 263 -13.01 -5.54 7.01
C VAL A 263 -13.86 -4.29 7.10
N LYS A 264 -13.45 -3.35 7.92
CA LYS A 264 -14.09 -2.04 8.02
C LYS A 264 -13.49 -1.11 6.96
N VAL A 265 -14.35 -0.50 6.16
CA VAL A 265 -13.94 0.49 5.16
C VAL A 265 -14.02 1.89 5.78
N LEU A 266 -12.89 2.58 5.79
CA LEU A 266 -12.74 3.96 6.24
C LEU A 266 -12.76 4.84 5.00
N GLU A 267 -13.66 5.79 4.93
CA GLU A 267 -13.82 6.64 3.74
C GLU A 267 -12.81 7.79 3.78
N SER A 268 -12.11 8.00 2.66
CA SER A 268 -11.26 9.17 2.44
C SER A 268 -11.69 9.91 1.18
N HIS A 269 -11.82 11.23 1.30
CA HIS A 269 -12.13 12.16 0.21
C HIS A 269 -10.87 12.78 -0.40
N ASP A 270 -9.70 12.41 0.10
CA ASP A 270 -8.42 12.89 -0.42
C ASP A 270 -8.22 12.50 -1.89
N GLN A 271 -7.45 13.31 -2.58
CA GLN A 271 -6.91 12.94 -3.88
C GLN A 271 -5.79 11.93 -3.71
N TRP A 272 -5.89 10.83 -4.44
CA TRP A 272 -4.81 9.87 -4.55
C TRP A 272 -3.98 10.13 -5.81
N PHE A 273 -2.68 9.99 -5.70
CA PHE A 273 -1.73 10.04 -6.83
C PHE A 273 -0.75 8.88 -6.74
N GLY A 274 -0.47 8.24 -7.88
CA GLY A 274 0.63 7.28 -8.02
C GLY A 274 1.65 7.79 -9.04
N VAL A 275 2.93 7.59 -8.79
CA VAL A 275 3.99 7.82 -9.79
C VAL A 275 4.31 6.50 -10.46
N THR A 276 3.38 6.01 -11.27
CA THR A 276 3.56 4.77 -12.03
C THR A 276 4.32 5.02 -13.34
N TYR A 277 4.10 6.17 -13.96
CA TYR A 277 4.70 6.58 -15.22
C TYR A 277 5.48 7.88 -15.06
N LYS A 278 6.49 8.08 -15.93
CA LYS A 278 7.31 9.30 -15.94
C LYS A 278 6.48 10.57 -16.20
N GLU A 279 5.39 10.42 -16.91
CA GLU A 279 4.44 11.46 -17.29
C GLU A 279 3.61 11.94 -16.07
N ASP A 280 3.38 11.07 -15.09
CA ASP A 280 2.58 11.40 -13.90
C ASP A 280 3.33 12.38 -12.98
N LYS A 281 4.66 12.37 -13.00
CA LYS A 281 5.49 13.22 -12.14
C LYS A 281 5.12 14.70 -12.20
N GLY A 282 4.89 15.23 -13.42
CA GLY A 282 4.54 16.64 -13.58
C GLY A 282 3.25 17.01 -12.85
N ALA A 283 2.24 16.16 -12.94
CA ALA A 283 0.96 16.37 -12.26
C ALA A 283 1.10 16.31 -10.73
N VAL A 284 1.91 15.38 -10.21
CA VAL A 284 2.19 15.25 -8.76
C VAL A 284 2.92 16.49 -8.26
N VAL A 285 3.97 16.95 -8.94
CA VAL A 285 4.71 18.17 -8.56
C VAL A 285 3.78 19.38 -8.50
N GLU A 286 2.91 19.55 -9.49
CA GLU A 286 1.95 20.67 -9.49
C GLU A 286 0.89 20.54 -8.38
N ALA A 287 0.43 19.32 -8.09
CA ALA A 287 -0.49 19.08 -6.98
C ALA A 287 0.17 19.44 -5.63
N ILE A 288 1.41 18.99 -5.39
CA ILE A 288 2.16 19.29 -4.16
C ILE A 288 2.39 20.80 -4.02
N LYS A 289 2.79 21.49 -5.08
CA LYS A 289 2.87 22.97 -5.06
C LYS A 289 1.54 23.63 -4.68
N GLY A 290 0.44 23.13 -5.27
CA GLY A 290 -0.89 23.60 -4.94
C GLY A 290 -1.27 23.39 -3.48
N PHE A 291 -0.84 22.28 -2.87
CA PHE A 291 -1.06 21.99 -1.45
C PHE A 291 -0.22 22.92 -0.56
N ILE A 292 1.03 23.21 -0.91
CA ILE A 292 1.88 24.17 -0.19
C ILE A 292 1.28 25.57 -0.28
N MET A 293 0.82 26.01 -1.44
CA MET A 293 0.18 27.32 -1.63
C MET A 293 -1.13 27.48 -0.83
N LYS A 294 -1.78 26.39 -0.46
CA LYS A 294 -3.00 26.33 0.37
C LYS A 294 -2.70 26.09 1.85
N ASP A 295 -1.45 26.15 2.27
CA ASP A 295 -0.99 25.88 3.64
C ASP A 295 -1.38 24.47 4.15
N ILE A 296 -1.62 23.49 3.26
CA ILE A 296 -1.85 22.09 3.62
C ILE A 296 -0.53 21.46 4.06
N TYR A 297 0.56 21.77 3.36
CA TYR A 297 1.93 21.40 3.74
C TYR A 297 2.80 22.65 3.94
N PRO A 298 3.75 22.61 4.87
CA PRO A 298 4.81 23.60 4.95
C PRO A 298 5.73 23.49 3.72
N GLU A 299 6.46 24.56 3.42
CA GLU A 299 7.44 24.55 2.32
C GLU A 299 8.53 23.49 2.52
N LYS A 300 8.87 23.19 3.77
CA LYS A 300 9.80 22.14 4.19
C LYS A 300 9.14 21.25 5.23
N LEU A 301 9.10 19.93 4.99
CA LEU A 301 8.39 18.97 5.85
C LEU A 301 9.11 18.68 7.18
N PHE A 302 10.45 18.56 7.17
CA PHE A 302 11.28 18.18 8.31
C PHE A 302 12.51 19.07 8.48
#